data_acea98310fdb15d723def2ec61f55fb0
#
_entry.id   acea98310fdb15d723def2ec61f55fb0
#
_cell.length_a   1.000
_cell.length_b   1.000
_cell.length_c   1.000
_cell.angle_alpha   90.00
_cell.angle_beta   90.00
_cell.angle_gamma   90.00
#
_symmetry.space_group_name_H-M   'P 1'
#
loop_
_entity.id
_entity.type
_entity.pdbx_description
1 polymer ?
#
loop_
_entity_poly.entity_id
_entity_poly.type
_entity_poly.pdbx_seq_one_letter_code
_entity_poly.pdbx_strand_id
1 'polypeptide(L)'
;MLQEYRNHVQQRAAEGVVPKALDAEQVAQLVELIKNPPSGEENFLLDLISQRVPPGVDDAAYVKAGFLAAIAKGEASSPILDAKQATEWLGTMLGGYNIQPMIDLLDNADLANTAAAGLKKTLLMFDAFFDVKEKAEAGNLAAKSVMQSWADAEWFTSKPAVADKITVKVFKVTG
;
A
#
# COMPACT_ATOMS: atom_id res chain seq x y z
N MET A 1 -23.30 3.62 -8.05
CA MET A 1 -21.87 3.29 -8.21
C MET A 1 -21.63 1.93 -8.90
N LEU A 2 -22.07 0.76 -8.36
CA LEU A 2 -21.70 -0.55 -8.94
C LEU A 2 -22.16 -0.73 -10.40
N GLN A 3 -23.42 -0.42 -10.70
CA GLN A 3 -23.93 -0.56 -12.07
C GLN A 3 -23.24 0.41 -13.05
N GLU A 4 -22.94 1.61 -12.62
CA GLU A 4 -22.23 2.61 -13.43
C GLU A 4 -20.80 2.12 -13.74
N TYR A 5 -20.12 1.56 -12.73
CA TYR A 5 -18.78 1.00 -12.95
C TYR A 5 -18.81 -0.22 -13.88
N ARG A 6 -19.82 -1.11 -13.78
CA ARG A 6 -20.01 -2.22 -14.72
C ARG A 6 -20.23 -1.72 -16.15
N ASN A 7 -21.06 -0.69 -16.32
CA ASN A 7 -21.29 -0.08 -17.63
C ASN A 7 -19.99 0.53 -18.19
N HIS A 8 -19.21 1.21 -17.33
CA HIS A 8 -17.90 1.73 -17.70
C HIS A 8 -16.94 0.60 -18.14
N VAL A 9 -16.89 -0.51 -17.41
CA VAL A 9 -16.07 -1.68 -17.78
C VAL A 9 -16.46 -2.22 -19.16
N GLN A 10 -17.76 -2.36 -19.42
CA GLN A 10 -18.27 -2.84 -20.72
C GLN A 10 -17.93 -1.89 -21.87
N GLN A 11 -18.11 -0.58 -21.65
CA GLN A 11 -17.76 0.43 -22.65
C GLN A 11 -16.27 0.38 -22.97
N ARG A 12 -15.40 0.35 -21.95
CA ARG A 12 -13.96 0.29 -22.13
C ARG A 12 -13.51 -0.98 -22.83
N ALA A 13 -14.14 -2.11 -22.51
CA ALA A 13 -13.87 -3.38 -23.19
C ALA A 13 -14.23 -3.33 -24.68
N ALA A 14 -15.34 -2.69 -25.05
CA ALA A 14 -15.73 -2.48 -26.45
C ALA A 14 -14.72 -1.61 -27.22
N GLU A 15 -14.04 -0.71 -26.55
CA GLU A 15 -12.96 0.13 -27.11
C GLU A 15 -11.58 -0.58 -27.10
N GLY A 16 -11.46 -1.80 -26.54
CA GLY A 16 -10.22 -2.54 -26.42
C GLY A 16 -9.24 -1.95 -25.40
N VAL A 17 -9.72 -1.18 -24.42
CA VAL A 17 -8.90 -0.52 -23.40
C VAL A 17 -9.32 -0.93 -21.98
N VAL A 18 -8.39 -0.83 -21.03
CA VAL A 18 -8.65 -1.18 -19.63
C VAL A 18 -9.60 -0.17 -18.96
N PRO A 19 -10.45 -0.62 -18.01
CA PRO A 19 -11.27 0.28 -17.21
C PRO A 19 -10.41 1.28 -16.44
N LYS A 20 -10.91 2.50 -16.24
CA LYS A 20 -10.27 3.48 -15.37
C LYS A 20 -10.26 2.98 -13.92
N ALA A 21 -9.26 3.38 -13.16
CA ALA A 21 -9.27 3.20 -11.73
C ALA A 21 -10.41 4.00 -11.07
N LEU A 22 -10.80 3.60 -9.87
CA LEU A 22 -11.78 4.34 -9.07
C LEU A 22 -11.15 5.64 -8.54
N ASP A 23 -11.94 6.71 -8.55
CA ASP A 23 -11.58 7.94 -7.87
C ASP A 23 -11.92 7.91 -6.37
N ALA A 24 -11.56 8.97 -5.64
CA ALA A 24 -11.74 9.03 -4.19
C ALA A 24 -13.21 8.96 -3.77
N GLU A 25 -14.13 9.58 -4.51
CA GLU A 25 -15.56 9.54 -4.22
C GLU A 25 -16.13 8.14 -4.44
N GLN A 26 -15.75 7.47 -5.53
CA GLN A 26 -16.12 6.09 -5.80
C GLN A 26 -15.57 5.12 -4.75
N VAL A 27 -14.33 5.33 -4.28
CA VAL A 27 -13.75 4.52 -3.20
C VAL A 27 -14.49 4.76 -1.88
N ALA A 28 -14.88 5.99 -1.56
CA ALA A 28 -15.68 6.27 -0.38
C ALA A 28 -17.04 5.56 -0.41
N GLN A 29 -17.74 5.57 -1.57
CA GLN A 29 -18.98 4.83 -1.76
C GLN A 29 -18.75 3.30 -1.68
N LEU A 30 -17.64 2.81 -2.22
CA LEU A 30 -17.26 1.38 -2.14
C LEU A 30 -17.03 0.95 -0.69
N VAL A 31 -16.38 1.78 0.13
CA VAL A 31 -16.16 1.52 1.56
C VAL A 31 -17.49 1.30 2.29
N GLU A 32 -18.50 2.14 2.05
CA GLU A 32 -19.82 1.97 2.68
C GLU A 32 -20.52 0.68 2.23
N LEU A 33 -20.34 0.30 0.96
CA LEU A 33 -20.84 -0.99 0.47
C LEU A 33 -20.11 -2.19 1.07
N ILE A 34 -18.80 -2.11 1.33
CA ILE A 34 -18.03 -3.18 1.98
C ILE A 34 -18.43 -3.34 3.45
N LYS A 35 -18.79 -2.26 4.13
CA LYS A 35 -19.33 -2.34 5.49
C LYS A 35 -20.71 -3.02 5.54
N ASN A 36 -21.52 -2.80 4.51
CA ASN A 36 -22.88 -3.34 4.40
C ASN A 36 -23.12 -3.90 2.98
N PRO A 37 -22.53 -5.05 2.65
CA PRO A 37 -22.54 -5.55 1.27
C PRO A 37 -23.94 -5.99 0.84
N PRO A 38 -24.40 -5.57 -0.35
CA PRO A 38 -25.56 -6.16 -0.98
C PRO A 38 -25.30 -7.65 -1.28
N SER A 39 -26.30 -8.47 -1.07
CA SER A 39 -26.20 -9.92 -1.31
C SER A 39 -25.77 -10.23 -2.74
N GLY A 40 -24.74 -11.07 -2.89
CA GLY A 40 -24.20 -11.49 -4.17
C GLY A 40 -23.18 -10.53 -4.81
N GLU A 41 -22.85 -9.41 -4.12
CA GLU A 41 -21.86 -8.44 -4.61
C GLU A 41 -20.50 -8.55 -3.88
N GLU A 42 -20.38 -9.42 -2.89
CA GLU A 42 -19.27 -9.51 -1.96
C GLU A 42 -17.91 -9.62 -2.69
N ASN A 43 -17.79 -10.56 -3.62
CA ASN A 43 -16.56 -10.77 -4.38
C ASN A 43 -16.22 -9.59 -5.27
N PHE A 44 -17.23 -8.97 -5.89
CA PHE A 44 -17.02 -7.83 -6.77
C PHE A 44 -16.55 -6.60 -5.97
N LEU A 45 -17.08 -6.37 -4.78
CA LEU A 45 -16.62 -5.29 -3.88
C LEU A 45 -15.16 -5.49 -3.46
N LEU A 46 -14.78 -6.72 -3.10
CA LEU A 46 -13.40 -7.05 -2.74
C LEU A 46 -12.44 -6.90 -3.93
N ASP A 47 -12.87 -7.30 -5.12
CA ASP A 47 -12.11 -7.08 -6.36
C ASP A 47 -11.90 -5.59 -6.64
N LEU A 48 -12.93 -4.77 -6.50
CA LEU A 48 -12.82 -3.33 -6.72
C LEU A 48 -11.82 -2.68 -5.79
N ILE A 49 -11.91 -2.92 -4.49
CA ILE A 49 -11.01 -2.27 -3.53
C ILE A 49 -9.58 -2.80 -3.61
N SER A 50 -9.39 -4.07 -3.95
CA SER A 50 -8.05 -4.65 -4.07
C SER A 50 -7.36 -4.29 -5.39
N GLN A 51 -8.09 -4.26 -6.51
CA GLN A 51 -7.50 -4.21 -7.85
C GLN A 51 -7.78 -2.91 -8.63
N ARG A 52 -8.72 -2.08 -8.19
CA ARG A 52 -9.19 -0.93 -8.97
C ARG A 52 -8.98 0.42 -8.31
N VAL A 53 -8.26 0.48 -7.21
CA VAL A 53 -7.84 1.74 -6.57
C VAL A 53 -6.41 2.05 -6.98
N PRO A 54 -6.10 3.29 -7.42
CA PRO A 54 -4.74 3.69 -7.75
C PRO A 54 -3.79 3.48 -6.55
N PRO A 55 -2.54 3.07 -6.78
CA PRO A 55 -1.56 2.93 -5.71
C PRO A 55 -0.90 4.28 -5.32
N GLY A 56 -0.11 4.24 -4.27
CA GLY A 56 0.78 5.35 -3.90
C GLY A 56 0.08 6.44 -3.12
N VAL A 57 0.13 7.67 -3.62
CA VAL A 57 -0.31 8.90 -2.93
C VAL A 57 -1.54 9.56 -3.57
N ASP A 58 -2.26 8.83 -4.38
CA ASP A 58 -3.53 9.27 -4.95
C ASP A 58 -4.60 9.43 -3.86
N ASP A 59 -5.53 10.38 -4.02
CA ASP A 59 -6.60 10.62 -3.05
C ASP A 59 -7.48 9.38 -2.83
N ALA A 60 -7.71 8.58 -3.86
CA ALA A 60 -8.40 7.30 -3.74
C ALA A 60 -7.61 6.29 -2.90
N ALA A 61 -6.27 6.29 -3.00
CA ALA A 61 -5.40 5.49 -2.16
C ALA A 61 -5.46 5.93 -0.69
N TYR A 62 -5.58 7.23 -0.43
CA TYR A 62 -5.79 7.75 0.93
C TYR A 62 -7.06 7.19 1.58
N VAL A 63 -8.20 7.24 0.87
CA VAL A 63 -9.46 6.68 1.35
C VAL A 63 -9.36 5.18 1.61
N LYS A 64 -8.78 4.44 0.66
CA LYS A 64 -8.53 2.99 0.82
C LYS A 64 -7.66 2.69 2.03
N ALA A 65 -6.53 3.37 2.19
CA ALA A 65 -5.61 3.15 3.31
C ALA A 65 -6.27 3.43 4.66
N GLY A 66 -7.02 4.52 4.77
CA GLY A 66 -7.77 4.88 5.97
C GLY A 66 -8.80 3.80 6.36
N PHE A 67 -9.55 3.29 5.39
CA PHE A 67 -10.51 2.21 5.62
C PHE A 67 -9.83 0.90 6.04
N LEU A 68 -8.81 0.46 5.32
CA LEU A 68 -8.07 -0.76 5.66
C LEU A 68 -7.41 -0.66 7.04
N ALA A 69 -6.86 0.50 7.39
CA ALA A 69 -6.31 0.76 8.71
C ALA A 69 -7.38 0.68 9.80
N ALA A 70 -8.55 1.26 9.57
CA ALA A 70 -9.67 1.20 10.52
C ALA A 70 -10.16 -0.25 10.76
N ILE A 71 -10.26 -1.07 9.70
CA ILE A 71 -10.58 -2.51 9.83
C ILE A 71 -9.47 -3.23 10.61
N ALA A 72 -8.20 -3.02 10.27
CA ALA A 72 -7.07 -3.68 10.93
C ALA A 72 -6.95 -3.33 12.42
N LYS A 73 -7.29 -2.09 12.78
CA LYS A 73 -7.29 -1.62 14.18
C LYS A 73 -8.58 -1.95 14.95
N GLY A 74 -9.61 -2.51 14.31
CA GLY A 74 -10.90 -2.78 14.91
C GLY A 74 -11.77 -1.54 15.13
N GLU A 75 -11.45 -0.43 14.51
CA GLU A 75 -12.20 0.84 14.52
C GLU A 75 -13.39 0.82 13.54
N ALA A 76 -13.33 -0.08 12.56
CA ALA A 76 -14.41 -0.38 11.64
C ALA A 76 -14.57 -1.89 11.49
N SER A 77 -15.73 -2.33 11.00
CA SER A 77 -16.01 -3.75 10.75
C SER A 77 -16.65 -3.96 9.39
N SER A 78 -16.46 -5.14 8.83
CA SER A 78 -17.08 -5.59 7.59
C SER A 78 -17.36 -7.09 7.71
N PRO A 79 -18.49 -7.59 7.21
CA PRO A 79 -18.75 -9.02 7.17
C PRO A 79 -17.92 -9.77 6.13
N ILE A 80 -17.25 -9.07 5.22
CA ILE A 80 -16.51 -9.65 4.08
C ILE A 80 -15.02 -9.33 4.08
N LEU A 81 -14.52 -8.56 5.06
CA LEU A 81 -13.12 -8.16 5.15
C LEU A 81 -12.67 -8.20 6.61
N ASP A 82 -11.73 -9.09 6.92
CA ASP A 82 -11.15 -9.19 8.25
C ASP A 82 -9.88 -8.33 8.43
N ALA A 83 -9.43 -8.21 9.68
CA ALA A 83 -8.28 -7.40 10.06
C ALA A 83 -6.97 -7.89 9.41
N LYS A 84 -6.79 -9.20 9.28
CA LYS A 84 -5.59 -9.78 8.67
C LYS A 84 -5.53 -9.46 7.18
N GLN A 85 -6.62 -9.67 6.45
CA GLN A 85 -6.68 -9.37 5.03
C GLN A 85 -6.54 -7.88 4.76
N ALA A 86 -7.16 -7.03 5.60
CA ALA A 86 -6.97 -5.58 5.51
C ALA A 86 -5.49 -5.19 5.68
N THR A 87 -4.78 -5.81 6.63
CA THR A 87 -3.34 -5.59 6.85
C THR A 87 -2.50 -6.10 5.65
N GLU A 88 -2.84 -7.26 5.10
CA GLU A 88 -2.19 -7.77 3.88
C GLU A 88 -2.34 -6.79 2.71
N TRP A 89 -3.53 -6.24 2.52
CA TRP A 89 -3.78 -5.27 1.45
C TRP A 89 -3.11 -3.91 1.69
N LEU A 90 -2.98 -3.45 2.92
CA LEU A 90 -2.11 -2.32 3.25
C LEU A 90 -0.68 -2.57 2.76
N GLY A 91 -0.16 -3.79 2.95
CA GLY A 91 1.17 -4.19 2.49
C GLY A 91 1.35 -4.27 0.96
N THR A 92 0.27 -4.21 0.19
CA THR A 92 0.32 -4.18 -1.29
C THR A 92 0.32 -2.76 -1.87
N MET A 93 0.01 -1.75 -1.07
CA MET A 93 0.07 -0.35 -1.49
C MET A 93 1.53 0.11 -1.57
N LEU A 94 1.88 0.86 -2.60
CA LEU A 94 3.28 1.15 -2.95
C LEU A 94 3.94 2.29 -2.12
N GLY A 95 3.60 2.39 -0.85
CA GLY A 95 4.11 3.43 0.04
C GLY A 95 3.16 4.63 0.18
N GLY A 96 3.50 5.59 1.05
CA GLY A 96 2.63 6.70 1.39
C GLY A 96 1.66 6.36 2.53
N TYR A 97 0.38 6.46 2.31
CA TYR A 97 -0.66 6.39 3.34
C TYR A 97 -0.76 5.06 4.11
N ASN A 98 -0.21 3.98 3.58
CA ASN A 98 -0.24 2.65 4.21
C ASN A 98 0.91 2.42 5.21
N ILE A 99 1.97 3.23 5.18
CA ILE A 99 3.19 2.97 5.95
C ILE A 99 2.95 3.13 7.43
N GLN A 100 2.48 4.30 7.87
CA GLN A 100 2.23 4.56 9.29
C GLN A 100 1.24 3.57 9.92
N PRO A 101 0.08 3.25 9.30
CA PRO A 101 -0.79 2.19 9.79
C PRO A 101 -0.09 0.85 10.01
N MET A 102 0.79 0.42 9.08
CA MET A 102 1.53 -0.83 9.25
C MET A 102 2.57 -0.76 10.40
N ILE A 103 3.21 0.40 10.60
CA ILE A 103 4.12 0.60 11.73
C ILE A 103 3.38 0.52 13.06
N ASP A 104 2.19 1.13 13.15
CA ASP A 104 1.34 1.04 14.34
C ASP A 104 0.96 -0.42 14.65
N LEU A 105 0.67 -1.20 13.62
CA LEU A 105 0.29 -2.61 13.74
C LEU A 105 1.45 -3.54 14.17
N LEU A 106 2.70 -3.08 14.17
CA LEU A 106 3.83 -3.86 14.73
C LEU A 106 3.69 -4.15 16.22
N ASP A 107 2.88 -3.38 16.93
CA ASP A 107 2.58 -3.60 18.36
C ASP A 107 1.35 -4.48 18.59
N ASN A 108 0.64 -4.86 17.54
CA ASN A 108 -0.51 -5.75 17.61
C ASN A 108 -0.06 -7.22 17.53
N ALA A 109 -0.29 -8.01 18.57
CA ALA A 109 0.19 -9.40 18.68
C ALA A 109 -0.25 -10.29 17.50
N ASP A 110 -1.46 -10.09 16.99
CA ASP A 110 -2.05 -10.94 15.95
C ASP A 110 -1.64 -10.49 14.53
N LEU A 111 -1.35 -9.19 14.34
CA LEU A 111 -1.11 -8.58 13.04
C LEU A 111 0.34 -8.17 12.79
N ALA A 112 1.19 -8.14 13.84
CA ALA A 112 2.57 -7.66 13.75
C ALA A 112 3.38 -8.36 12.64
N ASN A 113 3.25 -9.66 12.50
CA ASN A 113 3.96 -10.42 11.47
C ASN A 113 3.45 -10.09 10.06
N THR A 114 2.16 -9.87 9.89
CA THR A 114 1.54 -9.49 8.62
C THR A 114 1.98 -8.08 8.23
N ALA A 115 1.94 -7.13 9.15
CA ALA A 115 2.42 -5.77 8.96
C ALA A 115 3.92 -5.73 8.63
N ALA A 116 4.74 -6.49 9.37
CA ALA A 116 6.16 -6.61 9.09
C ALA A 116 6.43 -7.17 7.68
N ALA A 117 5.65 -8.16 7.23
CA ALA A 117 5.79 -8.70 5.87
C ALA A 117 5.50 -7.66 4.78
N GLY A 118 4.56 -6.76 5.02
CA GLY A 118 4.30 -5.61 4.15
C GLY A 118 5.45 -4.59 4.16
N LEU A 119 5.91 -4.20 5.35
CA LEU A 119 7.00 -3.23 5.52
C LEU A 119 8.33 -3.70 4.92
N LYS A 120 8.64 -5.00 5.00
CA LYS A 120 9.85 -5.59 4.38
C LYS A 120 9.90 -5.41 2.86
N LYS A 121 8.75 -5.32 2.20
CA LYS A 121 8.65 -5.10 0.75
C LYS A 121 8.76 -3.63 0.36
N THR A 122 8.62 -2.72 1.32
CA THR A 122 8.67 -1.29 1.09
C THR A 122 10.08 -0.80 1.41
N LEU A 123 10.86 -0.57 0.38
CA LEU A 123 12.17 0.05 0.46
C LEU A 123 12.03 1.58 0.33
N LEU A 124 13.01 2.35 0.73
CA LEU A 124 13.02 3.83 0.63
C LEU A 124 11.98 4.53 1.52
N MET A 125 11.85 4.08 2.75
CA MET A 125 10.99 4.72 3.77
C MET A 125 11.81 5.70 4.61
N PHE A 126 12.03 6.89 4.10
CA PHE A 126 12.92 7.85 4.77
C PHE A 126 12.40 8.29 6.14
N ASP A 127 11.17 8.80 6.21
CA ASP A 127 10.64 9.36 7.46
C ASP A 127 10.26 8.26 8.47
N ALA A 128 9.61 7.21 8.00
CA ALA A 128 9.14 6.11 8.83
C ALA A 128 10.24 5.13 9.30
N PHE A 129 11.45 5.23 8.75
CA PHE A 129 12.59 4.41 9.18
C PHE A 129 12.87 4.55 10.68
N PHE A 130 12.83 5.76 11.20
CA PHE A 130 13.13 6.03 12.61
C PHE A 130 12.06 5.47 13.55
N ASP A 131 10.79 5.47 13.15
CA ASP A 131 9.70 4.90 13.94
C ASP A 131 9.86 3.37 14.06
N VAL A 132 10.22 2.68 12.97
CA VAL A 132 10.51 1.24 13.01
C VAL A 132 11.75 0.95 13.83
N LYS A 133 12.80 1.78 13.70
CA LYS A 133 14.03 1.65 14.50
C LYS A 133 13.74 1.80 15.98
N GLU A 134 12.99 2.81 16.40
CA GLU A 134 12.61 3.03 17.79
C GLU A 134 11.89 1.83 18.39
N LYS A 135 10.89 1.29 17.68
CA LYS A 135 10.20 0.05 18.09
C LYS A 135 11.16 -1.15 18.20
N ALA A 136 12.10 -1.29 17.27
CA ALA A 136 13.09 -2.36 17.30
C ALA A 136 14.03 -2.23 18.52
N GLU A 137 14.49 -1.02 18.84
CA GLU A 137 15.32 -0.72 20.01
C GLU A 137 14.54 -0.93 21.32
N ALA A 138 13.25 -0.64 21.33
CA ALA A 138 12.34 -0.94 22.44
C ALA A 138 12.04 -2.45 22.62
N GLY A 139 12.54 -3.31 21.73
CA GLY A 139 12.45 -4.77 21.87
C GLY A 139 11.40 -5.44 21.00
N ASN A 140 10.64 -4.69 20.16
CA ASN A 140 9.66 -5.26 19.27
C ASN A 140 10.31 -6.19 18.22
N LEU A 141 9.98 -7.49 18.25
CA LEU A 141 10.61 -8.51 17.41
C LEU A 141 10.22 -8.36 15.93
N ALA A 142 8.99 -7.95 15.65
CA ALA A 142 8.52 -7.71 14.29
C ALA A 142 9.28 -6.54 13.66
N ALA A 143 9.45 -5.44 14.40
CA ALA A 143 10.25 -4.28 13.97
C ALA A 143 11.72 -4.67 13.75
N LYS A 144 12.32 -5.45 14.64
CA LYS A 144 13.69 -5.99 14.45
C LYS A 144 13.81 -6.77 13.16
N SER A 145 12.82 -7.61 12.85
CA SER A 145 12.82 -8.41 11.62
C SER A 145 12.69 -7.55 10.35
N VAL A 146 11.99 -6.42 10.43
CA VAL A 146 11.90 -5.44 9.33
C VAL A 146 13.24 -4.76 9.14
N MET A 147 13.85 -4.23 10.21
CA MET A 147 15.17 -3.59 10.16
C MET A 147 16.24 -4.52 9.57
N GLN A 148 16.26 -5.80 10.00
CA GLN A 148 17.19 -6.78 9.46
C GLN A 148 16.96 -7.02 7.96
N SER A 149 15.70 -7.16 7.53
CA SER A 149 15.36 -7.35 6.12
C SER A 149 15.82 -6.18 5.24
N TRP A 150 15.73 -4.95 5.74
CA TRP A 150 16.22 -3.77 5.01
C TRP A 150 17.75 -3.72 4.95
N ALA A 151 18.42 -4.11 6.05
CA ALA A 151 19.88 -4.18 6.09
C ALA A 151 20.44 -5.25 5.15
N ASP A 152 19.71 -6.36 4.96
CA ASP A 152 20.10 -7.48 4.10
C ASP A 152 19.67 -7.28 2.63
N ALA A 153 19.01 -6.18 2.28
CA ALA A 153 18.56 -5.95 0.91
C ALA A 153 19.75 -5.91 -0.06
N GLU A 154 19.61 -6.59 -1.19
CA GLU A 154 20.69 -6.81 -2.18
C GLU A 154 21.35 -5.49 -2.62
N TRP A 155 20.56 -4.47 -2.89
CA TRP A 155 21.08 -3.15 -3.29
C TRP A 155 21.90 -2.46 -2.19
N PHE A 156 21.79 -2.91 -0.95
CA PHE A 156 22.56 -2.40 0.19
C PHE A 156 23.86 -3.20 0.41
N THR A 157 23.80 -4.52 0.21
CA THR A 157 24.91 -5.45 0.42
C THR A 157 25.77 -5.63 -0.83
N SER A 158 25.15 -5.65 -2.02
CA SER A 158 25.82 -5.79 -3.32
C SER A 158 25.94 -4.44 -4.01
N LYS A 159 26.81 -3.57 -3.48
CA LYS A 159 27.04 -2.27 -4.10
C LYS A 159 27.67 -2.46 -5.48
N PRO A 160 27.13 -1.85 -6.54
CA PRO A 160 27.81 -1.82 -7.83
C PRO A 160 29.17 -1.15 -7.68
N ALA A 161 30.17 -1.64 -8.44
CA ALA A 161 31.46 -0.98 -8.49
C ALA A 161 31.25 0.51 -8.85
N VAL A 162 31.93 1.37 -8.11
CA VAL A 162 31.91 2.81 -8.45
C VAL A 162 32.49 2.96 -9.85
N ALA A 163 31.71 3.48 -10.79
CA ALA A 163 32.20 3.74 -12.14
C ALA A 163 33.38 4.71 -12.07
N ASP A 164 34.41 4.45 -12.88
CA ASP A 164 35.52 5.38 -13.04
C ASP A 164 35.02 6.78 -13.35
N LYS A 165 35.67 7.78 -12.78
CA LYS A 165 35.31 9.19 -13.03
C LYS A 165 35.32 9.48 -14.53
N ILE A 166 34.14 9.74 -15.08
CA ILE A 166 34.04 10.20 -16.46
C ILE A 166 34.42 11.67 -16.48
N THR A 167 35.51 12.01 -17.17
CA THR A 167 35.87 13.41 -17.41
C THR A 167 34.99 13.93 -18.54
N VAL A 168 33.98 14.73 -18.20
CA VAL A 168 33.17 15.43 -19.21
C VAL A 168 33.88 16.67 -19.66
N LYS A 169 34.18 16.77 -20.95
CA LYS A 169 34.67 18.04 -21.56
C LYS A 169 33.51 19.03 -21.59
N VAL A 170 33.61 20.07 -20.81
CA VAL A 170 32.65 21.18 -20.83
C VAL A 170 33.06 22.11 -21.99
N PHE A 171 32.24 22.23 -23.01
CA PHE A 171 32.40 23.20 -24.07
C PHE A 171 31.85 24.56 -23.59
N LYS A 172 32.72 25.57 -23.55
CA LYS A 172 32.28 26.93 -23.28
C LYS A 172 31.69 27.49 -24.58
N VAL A 173 30.40 27.71 -24.62
CA VAL A 173 29.77 28.45 -25.73
C VAL A 173 30.01 29.92 -25.46
N THR A 174 30.91 30.53 -26.26
CA THR A 174 31.04 31.98 -26.33
C THR A 174 30.09 32.46 -27.40
N GLY A 175 29.04 33.20 -27.00
CA GLY A 175 28.19 33.97 -27.89
C GLY A 175 28.84 35.23 -28.34
#